data_9a5262981c848129fb12332e05b8398e
#
_entry.id   9a5262981c848129fb12332e05b8398e
#
_cell.length_a   1.000
_cell.length_b   1.000
_cell.length_c   1.000
_cell.angle_alpha   90.00
_cell.angle_beta   90.00
_cell.angle_gamma   90.00
#
_symmetry.space_group_name_H-M   'P 1'
#
loop_
_entity.id
_entity.type
_entity.pdbx_description
1 polymer ?
#
loop_
_entity_poly.entity_id
_entity_poly.type
_entity_poly.pdbx_seq_one_letter_code
_entity_poly.pdbx_strand_id
1 'polypeptide(L)'
;MKYNDDNIQTGNTGNHLHNIGVHFTIAKGFTYAAKTVYGLGGTTFQFFSRNPRGSKAKVYLDKDIAQFQRLRKEYKLGPIMAHAPYTINLASPNESLRSFSREVVKDDIIRMESLGIEYYNLHPGNYLGEDKSEGIKQIIEGLNEAITKEQGITVLLETMSGKGSEIGSRFEELRQIIDGIVFNSKVGVCMDLCHMFSSGYDIVHHLEDVMNEFDQVIGINRLKGIHLNDSKNGFNSKKDNHAPIGEGHIGLEATLQLMEYPQLCSLPFYLETPLEDEGHRQEIQMLKCNLQK
;
A
#
# COMPACT_ATOMS: atom_id res chain seq x y z
N MET A 1 23.73 -16.29 -48.81
CA MET A 1 22.87 -15.53 -47.93
C MET A 1 23.20 -15.96 -46.50
N LYS A 2 23.86 -15.09 -45.75
CA LYS A 2 24.26 -15.35 -44.37
C LYS A 2 23.14 -14.82 -43.47
N TYR A 3 22.54 -15.67 -42.63
CA TYR A 3 21.69 -15.25 -41.51
C TYR A 3 22.63 -14.92 -40.37
N ASN A 4 22.53 -13.70 -39.87
CA ASN A 4 23.16 -13.26 -38.63
C ASN A 4 22.18 -13.57 -37.49
N ASP A 5 22.55 -14.56 -36.69
CA ASP A 5 22.10 -14.69 -35.30
C ASP A 5 23.02 -13.81 -34.46
N ASP A 6 22.47 -12.75 -33.89
CA ASP A 6 23.06 -12.07 -32.71
C ASP A 6 22.06 -11.00 -32.22
N ASN A 7 21.30 -11.31 -31.25
CA ASN A 7 20.83 -10.37 -30.20
C ASN A 7 19.99 -11.11 -29.15
N ILE A 8 20.66 -12.00 -28.41
CA ILE A 8 20.18 -12.33 -27.05
C ILE A 8 20.70 -11.20 -26.15
N GLN A 9 19.87 -10.22 -25.88
CA GLN A 9 20.15 -9.28 -24.81
C GLN A 9 20.11 -10.05 -23.48
N THR A 10 21.30 -10.35 -22.98
CA THR A 10 21.52 -10.79 -21.60
C THR A 10 21.00 -9.68 -20.68
N GLY A 11 19.91 -9.98 -19.97
CA GLY A 11 19.34 -9.09 -18.97
C GLY A 11 20.41 -8.67 -17.96
N ASN A 12 20.57 -7.37 -17.85
CA ASN A 12 21.41 -6.73 -16.86
C ASN A 12 20.84 -7.03 -15.47
N THR A 13 21.39 -8.00 -14.75
CA THR A 13 21.12 -8.26 -13.34
C THR A 13 21.78 -7.18 -12.50
N GLY A 14 21.33 -5.93 -12.67
CA GLY A 14 21.66 -4.86 -11.76
C GLY A 14 21.10 -5.21 -10.38
N ASN A 15 21.90 -5.07 -9.35
CA ASN A 15 21.49 -5.15 -7.94
C ASN A 15 20.32 -4.18 -7.71
N HIS A 16 19.08 -4.63 -7.90
CA HIS A 16 17.89 -3.86 -7.55
C HIS A 16 17.81 -3.83 -6.02
N LEU A 17 18.20 -2.70 -5.43
CA LEU A 17 17.94 -2.46 -4.02
C LEU A 17 16.42 -2.34 -3.84
N HIS A 18 15.79 -3.37 -3.29
CA HIS A 18 14.37 -3.32 -2.97
C HIS A 18 14.09 -2.22 -1.94
N ASN A 19 13.05 -1.43 -2.18
CA ASN A 19 12.57 -0.44 -1.22
C ASN A 19 11.72 -1.14 -0.16
N ILE A 20 12.31 -1.45 0.98
CA ILE A 20 11.64 -2.12 2.10
C ILE A 20 11.57 -1.15 3.28
N GLY A 21 10.40 -1.05 3.88
CA GLY A 21 10.19 -0.25 5.08
C GLY A 21 9.08 -0.80 5.96
N VAL A 22 8.68 -0.03 6.93
CA VAL A 22 7.72 -0.44 7.96
C VAL A 22 6.62 0.58 8.11
N HIS A 23 5.45 0.16 8.62
CA HIS A 23 4.45 1.07 9.14
C HIS A 23 4.95 1.65 10.46
N PHE A 24 5.29 2.93 10.48
CA PHE A 24 5.95 3.56 11.61
C PHE A 24 5.16 4.75 12.16
N THR A 25 5.23 4.95 13.47
CA THR A 25 4.56 6.09 14.11
C THR A 25 5.30 7.41 13.90
N ILE A 26 4.55 8.46 13.54
CA ILE A 26 5.05 9.83 13.48
C ILE A 26 4.74 10.66 14.74
N ALA A 27 4.40 9.99 15.86
CA ALA A 27 4.07 10.68 17.10
C ALA A 27 5.23 11.57 17.60
N LYS A 28 6.48 11.16 17.37
CA LYS A 28 7.69 11.93 17.72
C LYS A 28 8.20 12.83 16.58
N GLY A 29 7.47 12.95 15.47
CA GLY A 29 7.84 13.75 14.29
C GLY A 29 8.45 12.93 13.17
N PHE A 30 8.51 13.54 11.98
CA PHE A 30 9.03 12.91 10.76
C PHE A 30 10.55 12.71 10.79
N THR A 31 11.28 13.67 11.39
CA THR A 31 12.74 13.53 11.61
C THR A 31 13.07 12.28 12.41
N TYR A 32 12.30 12.02 13.47
CA TYR A 32 12.49 10.82 14.29
C TYR A 32 12.16 9.56 13.49
N ALA A 33 11.03 9.52 12.78
CA ALA A 33 10.64 8.38 11.97
C ALA A 33 11.71 8.05 10.91
N ALA A 34 12.17 9.04 10.14
CA ALA A 34 13.20 8.85 9.12
C ALA A 34 14.51 8.26 9.68
N LYS A 35 14.99 8.79 10.81
CA LYS A 35 16.20 8.28 11.48
C LYS A 35 16.02 6.85 11.98
N THR A 36 14.87 6.56 12.60
CA THR A 36 14.60 5.23 13.14
C THR A 36 14.50 4.20 12.02
N VAL A 37 13.69 4.46 11.01
CA VAL A 37 13.51 3.54 9.87
C VAL A 37 14.85 3.28 9.16
N TYR A 38 15.64 4.33 8.91
CA TYR A 38 16.98 4.17 8.35
C TYR A 38 17.88 3.31 9.26
N GLY A 39 17.84 3.53 10.57
CA GLY A 39 18.57 2.74 11.58
C GLY A 39 18.11 1.28 11.65
N LEU A 40 16.86 0.95 11.28
CA LEU A 40 16.36 -0.41 11.14
C LEU A 40 16.81 -1.08 9.83
N GLY A 41 17.45 -0.32 8.95
CA GLY A 41 17.83 -0.77 7.60
C GLY A 41 16.76 -0.54 6.56
N GLY A 42 15.66 0.15 6.88
CA GLY A 42 14.60 0.49 5.93
C GLY A 42 15.01 1.60 4.97
N THR A 43 14.40 1.60 3.79
CA THR A 43 14.59 2.61 2.73
C THR A 43 13.31 3.37 2.40
N THR A 44 12.21 3.00 3.02
CA THR A 44 10.89 3.67 2.93
C THR A 44 10.13 3.46 4.23
N PHE A 45 8.98 4.09 4.38
CA PHE A 45 8.04 3.80 5.48
C PHE A 45 6.63 4.26 5.14
N GLN A 46 5.67 3.70 5.89
CA GLN A 46 4.28 4.11 5.93
C GLN A 46 3.95 4.67 7.29
N PHE A 47 2.94 5.53 7.38
CA PHE A 47 2.45 6.07 8.63
C PHE A 47 0.97 6.45 8.53
N PHE A 48 0.26 6.51 9.67
CA PHE A 48 -1.11 7.05 9.66
C PHE A 48 -1.11 8.57 9.49
N SER A 49 -1.88 9.06 8.51
CA SER A 49 -2.06 10.50 8.24
C SER A 49 -2.64 11.28 9.43
N ARG A 50 -3.38 10.56 10.29
CA ARG A 50 -4.05 11.04 11.49
C ARG A 50 -3.98 10.00 12.60
N ASN A 51 -4.51 10.33 13.78
CA ASN A 51 -4.78 9.31 14.80
C ASN A 51 -5.73 8.24 14.21
N PRO A 52 -5.31 6.98 14.09
CA PRO A 52 -6.10 5.94 13.38
C PRO A 52 -7.42 5.61 14.07
N ARG A 53 -7.56 5.91 15.38
CA ARG A 53 -8.77 5.62 16.17
C ARG A 53 -9.60 6.86 16.50
N GLY A 54 -9.06 8.07 16.30
CA GLY A 54 -9.73 9.31 16.69
C GLY A 54 -9.76 10.37 15.60
N SER A 55 -9.21 10.11 14.43
CA SER A 55 -9.17 10.99 13.24
C SER A 55 -8.65 12.40 13.48
N LYS A 56 -8.05 12.68 14.66
CA LYS A 56 -7.45 13.97 14.94
C LYS A 56 -6.16 14.15 14.12
N ALA A 57 -6.13 15.20 13.33
CA ALA A 57 -4.94 15.59 12.57
C ALA A 57 -3.87 16.17 13.51
N LYS A 58 -2.61 15.80 13.30
CA LYS A 58 -1.46 16.39 13.97
C LYS A 58 -1.00 17.64 13.21
N VAL A 59 -0.68 18.69 13.94
CA VAL A 59 0.04 19.84 13.39
C VAL A 59 1.53 19.49 13.34
N TYR A 60 2.14 19.66 12.18
CA TYR A 60 3.56 19.42 11.99
C TYR A 60 4.34 20.75 12.09
N LEU A 61 5.53 20.67 12.68
CA LEU A 61 6.40 21.83 12.81
C LEU A 61 7.24 21.99 11.54
N ASP A 62 7.30 23.19 10.96
CA ASP A 62 8.09 23.47 9.74
C ASP A 62 9.55 23.03 9.88
N LYS A 63 10.13 23.23 11.07
CA LYS A 63 11.51 22.79 11.36
C LYS A 63 11.66 21.28 11.25
N ASP A 64 10.68 20.50 11.72
CA ASP A 64 10.70 19.02 11.62
C ASP A 64 10.58 18.59 10.16
N ILE A 65 9.66 19.20 9.41
CA ILE A 65 9.49 18.94 7.98
C ILE A 65 10.76 19.26 7.19
N ALA A 66 11.34 20.43 7.40
CA ALA A 66 12.58 20.82 6.72
C ALA A 66 13.74 19.86 7.02
N GLN A 67 13.87 19.39 8.26
CA GLN A 67 14.88 18.41 8.63
C GLN A 67 14.58 17.03 8.02
N PHE A 68 13.33 16.61 8.04
CA PHE A 68 12.88 15.36 7.40
C PHE A 68 13.22 15.34 5.91
N GLN A 69 12.95 16.42 5.16
CA GLN A 69 13.26 16.51 3.73
C GLN A 69 14.77 16.42 3.44
N ARG A 70 15.64 16.93 4.35
CA ARG A 70 17.08 16.73 4.23
C ARG A 70 17.47 15.27 4.43
N LEU A 71 16.98 14.65 5.52
CA LEU A 71 17.27 13.24 5.84
C LEU A 71 16.74 12.30 4.75
N ARG A 72 15.58 12.60 4.19
CA ARG A 72 15.01 11.85 3.09
C ARG A 72 15.97 11.78 1.89
N LYS A 73 16.59 12.88 1.53
CA LYS A 73 17.61 12.94 0.47
C LYS A 73 18.90 12.24 0.87
N GLU A 74 19.37 12.49 2.08
CA GLU A 74 20.62 11.92 2.63
C GLU A 74 20.54 10.39 2.70
N TYR A 75 19.46 9.85 3.25
CA TYR A 75 19.23 8.42 3.43
C TYR A 75 18.64 7.74 2.18
N LYS A 76 18.37 8.51 1.11
CA LYS A 76 17.75 8.04 -0.13
C LYS A 76 16.44 7.27 0.14
N LEU A 77 15.60 7.80 1.03
CA LEU A 77 14.33 7.16 1.33
C LEU A 77 13.42 7.20 0.10
N GLY A 78 12.94 6.03 -0.29
CA GLY A 78 12.05 5.81 -1.43
C GLY A 78 10.64 6.39 -1.23
N PRO A 79 9.66 6.04 -2.06
CA PRO A 79 8.32 6.60 -1.92
C PRO A 79 7.75 6.33 -0.53
N ILE A 80 7.23 7.38 0.10
CA ILE A 80 6.63 7.30 1.43
C ILE A 80 5.12 7.28 1.29
N MET A 81 4.46 6.48 2.10
CA MET A 81 3.01 6.30 2.08
C MET A 81 2.37 6.83 3.35
N ALA A 82 1.31 7.61 3.21
CA ALA A 82 0.40 7.92 4.30
C ALA A 82 -0.82 7.00 4.22
N HIS A 83 -1.18 6.36 5.32
CA HIS A 83 -2.37 5.54 5.41
C HIS A 83 -3.51 6.32 6.07
N ALA A 84 -4.70 6.22 5.52
CA ALA A 84 -5.92 6.80 6.09
C ALA A 84 -6.26 6.19 7.47
N PRO A 85 -6.94 6.93 8.35
CA PRO A 85 -7.36 6.38 9.63
C PRO A 85 -8.50 5.35 9.45
N TYR A 86 -8.57 4.36 10.33
CA TYR A 86 -9.64 3.34 10.32
C TYR A 86 -11.05 3.89 10.60
N THR A 87 -11.15 5.14 11.00
CA THR A 87 -12.43 5.79 11.38
C THR A 87 -13.21 6.31 10.18
N ILE A 88 -12.64 6.30 8.97
CA ILE A 88 -13.36 6.69 7.76
C ILE A 88 -14.02 5.49 7.06
N ASN A 89 -15.14 5.74 6.39
CA ASN A 89 -15.80 4.78 5.53
C ASN A 89 -16.61 5.52 4.45
N LEU A 90 -16.05 5.58 3.24
CA LEU A 90 -16.69 6.25 2.09
C LEU A 90 -17.93 5.52 1.59
N ALA A 91 -18.07 4.22 1.89
CA ALA A 91 -19.22 3.39 1.50
C ALA A 91 -20.28 3.28 2.61
N SER A 92 -20.14 4.02 3.71
CA SER A 92 -21.06 3.88 4.84
C SER A 92 -22.50 4.26 4.46
N PRO A 93 -23.52 3.49 4.86
CA PRO A 93 -24.92 3.91 4.73
C PRO A 93 -25.24 5.16 5.58
N ASN A 94 -24.45 5.42 6.64
CA ASN A 94 -24.61 6.61 7.46
C ASN A 94 -24.05 7.85 6.77
N GLU A 95 -24.93 8.78 6.36
CA GLU A 95 -24.59 10.03 5.67
C GLU A 95 -23.59 10.89 6.44
N SER A 96 -23.75 11.01 7.75
CA SER A 96 -22.85 11.82 8.57
C SER A 96 -21.42 11.23 8.57
N LEU A 97 -21.28 9.90 8.60
CA LEU A 97 -19.98 9.24 8.53
C LEU A 97 -19.39 9.36 7.13
N ARG A 98 -20.18 9.26 6.05
CA ARG A 98 -19.70 9.48 4.69
C ARG A 98 -19.19 10.90 4.48
N SER A 99 -19.99 11.90 4.87
CA SER A 99 -19.60 13.32 4.78
C SER A 99 -18.31 13.59 5.54
N PHE A 100 -18.22 13.11 6.79
CA PHE A 100 -16.99 13.19 7.57
C PHE A 100 -15.81 12.50 6.86
N SER A 101 -16.02 11.33 6.26
CA SER A 101 -14.98 10.58 5.57
C SER A 101 -14.46 11.33 4.34
N ARG A 102 -15.35 11.97 3.56
CA ARG A 102 -15.00 12.82 2.41
C ARG A 102 -14.12 13.99 2.82
N GLU A 103 -14.52 14.70 3.89
CA GLU A 103 -13.72 15.82 4.44
C GLU A 103 -12.32 15.37 4.89
N VAL A 104 -12.24 14.21 5.57
CA VAL A 104 -10.95 13.66 6.00
C VAL A 104 -10.07 13.32 4.83
N VAL A 105 -10.57 12.63 3.81
CA VAL A 105 -9.80 12.25 2.62
C VAL A 105 -9.28 13.49 1.89
N LYS A 106 -10.16 14.48 1.68
CA LYS A 106 -9.80 15.74 1.02
C LYS A 106 -8.71 16.51 1.78
N ASP A 107 -8.86 16.67 3.10
CA ASP A 107 -7.87 17.35 3.93
C ASP A 107 -6.54 16.57 3.99
N ASP A 108 -6.58 15.25 4.06
CA ASP A 108 -5.37 14.44 4.09
C ASP A 108 -4.60 14.49 2.77
N ILE A 109 -5.27 14.46 1.62
CA ILE A 109 -4.62 14.64 0.30
C ILE A 109 -3.83 15.95 0.29
N ILE A 110 -4.47 17.06 0.65
CA ILE A 110 -3.83 18.41 0.69
C ILE A 110 -2.64 18.43 1.65
N ARG A 111 -2.83 17.87 2.84
CA ARG A 111 -1.78 17.86 3.88
C ARG A 111 -0.60 16.98 3.49
N MET A 112 -0.84 15.79 2.96
CA MET A 112 0.22 14.86 2.58
C MET A 112 0.99 15.37 1.37
N GLU A 113 0.30 15.99 0.42
CA GLU A 113 0.94 16.67 -0.71
C GLU A 113 1.87 17.81 -0.25
N SER A 114 1.42 18.65 0.69
CA SER A 114 2.25 19.73 1.26
C SER A 114 3.52 19.23 1.97
N LEU A 115 3.51 17.98 2.43
CA LEU A 115 4.66 17.30 3.04
C LEU A 115 5.55 16.61 2.01
N GLY A 116 5.18 16.59 0.72
CA GLY A 116 5.88 15.88 -0.34
C GLY A 116 5.79 14.36 -0.21
N ILE A 117 4.69 13.84 0.33
CA ILE A 117 4.38 12.41 0.40
C ILE A 117 3.83 11.97 -0.96
N GLU A 118 4.29 10.82 -1.45
CA GLU A 118 3.93 10.35 -2.78
C GLU A 118 2.60 9.63 -2.83
N TYR A 119 2.28 8.86 -1.78
CA TYR A 119 1.11 7.99 -1.77
C TYR A 119 0.21 8.25 -0.57
N TYR A 120 -1.09 8.27 -0.83
CA TYR A 120 -2.12 8.25 0.20
C TYR A 120 -2.98 7.01 0.02
N ASN A 121 -2.79 6.01 0.90
CA ASN A 121 -3.48 4.73 0.87
C ASN A 121 -4.74 4.75 1.72
N LEU A 122 -5.80 4.12 1.25
CA LEU A 122 -7.03 3.96 2.02
C LEU A 122 -7.73 2.62 1.71
N HIS A 123 -8.38 2.07 2.72
CA HIS A 123 -9.38 1.02 2.53
C HIS A 123 -10.55 1.62 1.76
N PRO A 124 -11.01 1.02 0.64
CA PRO A 124 -12.09 1.61 -0.17
C PRO A 124 -13.35 1.90 0.63
N GLY A 125 -13.78 0.96 1.45
CA GLY A 125 -14.93 1.14 2.33
C GLY A 125 -15.65 -0.16 2.66
N ASN A 126 -16.74 -0.02 3.46
CA ASN A 126 -17.54 -1.13 3.93
C ASN A 126 -19.03 -0.73 3.83
N TYR A 127 -19.83 -1.49 3.06
CA TYR A 127 -21.23 -1.17 2.80
C TYR A 127 -22.19 -1.62 3.91
N LEU A 128 -21.67 -2.25 4.99
CA LEU A 128 -22.40 -2.57 6.25
C LEU A 128 -23.74 -3.29 6.03
N GLY A 129 -23.79 -4.20 5.05
CA GLY A 129 -24.97 -5.02 4.76
C GLY A 129 -26.02 -4.38 3.86
N GLU A 130 -25.78 -3.17 3.36
CA GLU A 130 -26.59 -2.55 2.30
C GLU A 130 -26.18 -3.05 0.90
N ASP A 131 -26.60 -2.38 -0.15
CA ASP A 131 -26.25 -2.75 -1.52
C ASP A 131 -24.78 -2.41 -1.82
N LYS A 132 -24.01 -3.40 -2.28
CA LYS A 132 -22.59 -3.22 -2.63
C LYS A 132 -22.43 -2.20 -3.77
N SER A 133 -23.32 -2.22 -4.75
CA SER A 133 -23.24 -1.31 -5.89
C SER A 133 -23.43 0.14 -5.46
N GLU A 134 -24.31 0.40 -4.51
CA GLU A 134 -24.48 1.73 -3.92
C GLU A 134 -23.23 2.13 -3.11
N GLY A 135 -22.65 1.18 -2.33
CA GLY A 135 -21.39 1.42 -1.64
C GLY A 135 -20.24 1.82 -2.58
N ILE A 136 -20.08 1.13 -3.72
CA ILE A 136 -19.10 1.48 -4.74
C ILE A 136 -19.35 2.87 -5.31
N LYS A 137 -20.61 3.19 -5.63
CA LYS A 137 -21.00 4.52 -6.12
C LYS A 137 -20.63 5.63 -5.13
N GLN A 138 -20.92 5.41 -3.84
CA GLN A 138 -20.59 6.36 -2.78
C GLN A 138 -19.08 6.59 -2.63
N ILE A 139 -18.26 5.54 -2.80
CA ILE A 139 -16.79 5.66 -2.84
C ILE A 139 -16.38 6.54 -4.02
N ILE A 140 -16.92 6.27 -5.22
CA ILE A 140 -16.62 7.02 -6.43
C ILE A 140 -16.96 8.51 -6.26
N GLU A 141 -18.15 8.81 -5.74
CA GLU A 141 -18.57 10.18 -5.45
C GLU A 141 -17.61 10.87 -4.47
N GLY A 142 -17.28 10.21 -3.34
CA GLY A 142 -16.40 10.78 -2.34
C GLY A 142 -14.98 11.03 -2.85
N LEU A 143 -14.44 10.13 -3.67
CA LEU A 143 -13.13 10.30 -4.29
C LEU A 143 -13.13 11.37 -5.39
N ASN A 144 -14.21 11.50 -6.15
CA ASN A 144 -14.35 12.58 -7.14
C ASN A 144 -14.44 13.98 -6.51
N GLU A 145 -14.97 14.08 -5.28
CA GLU A 145 -14.96 15.36 -4.54
C GLU A 145 -13.58 15.70 -3.98
N ALA A 146 -12.74 14.70 -3.69
CA ALA A 146 -11.46 14.88 -3.03
C ALA A 146 -10.28 14.99 -4.02
N ILE A 147 -10.32 14.23 -5.13
CA ILE A 147 -9.23 14.12 -6.10
C ILE A 147 -9.30 15.26 -7.11
N THR A 148 -8.19 15.97 -7.30
CA THR A 148 -8.07 17.06 -8.27
C THR A 148 -7.10 16.72 -9.39
N LYS A 149 -7.22 17.44 -10.51
CA LYS A 149 -6.33 17.30 -11.67
C LYS A 149 -4.89 17.67 -11.33
N GLU A 150 -4.73 18.72 -10.54
CA GLU A 150 -3.46 19.38 -10.23
C GLU A 150 -2.66 18.65 -9.14
N GLN A 151 -3.29 17.79 -8.32
CA GLN A 151 -2.57 17.11 -7.24
C GLN A 151 -1.40 16.28 -7.75
N GLY A 152 -0.29 16.31 -7.01
CA GLY A 152 0.91 15.51 -7.26
C GLY A 152 0.88 14.14 -6.59
N ILE A 153 0.17 14.03 -5.46
CA ILE A 153 0.03 12.78 -4.70
C ILE A 153 -0.88 11.77 -5.42
N THR A 154 -0.53 10.49 -5.36
CA THR A 154 -1.37 9.40 -5.88
C THR A 154 -2.18 8.79 -4.75
N VAL A 155 -3.50 8.69 -4.93
CA VAL A 155 -4.40 8.00 -4.01
C VAL A 155 -4.39 6.51 -4.32
N LEU A 156 -4.17 5.66 -3.32
CA LEU A 156 -4.14 4.22 -3.49
C LEU A 156 -5.37 3.57 -2.87
N LEU A 157 -6.01 2.69 -3.63
CA LEU A 157 -7.04 1.80 -3.13
C LEU A 157 -6.37 0.50 -2.70
N GLU A 158 -6.58 0.10 -1.46
CA GLU A 158 -6.01 -1.14 -0.95
C GLU A 158 -6.83 -2.35 -1.37
N THR A 159 -6.16 -3.46 -1.69
CA THR A 159 -6.83 -4.76 -1.83
C THR A 159 -7.27 -5.24 -0.45
N MET A 160 -8.53 -5.69 -0.31
CA MET A 160 -9.14 -6.01 0.98
C MET A 160 -9.33 -7.52 1.19
N SER A 161 -9.38 -7.93 2.45
CA SER A 161 -9.54 -9.34 2.84
C SER A 161 -10.93 -9.92 2.53
N GLY A 162 -11.93 -9.07 2.30
CA GLY A 162 -13.32 -9.48 2.13
C GLY A 162 -14.01 -9.83 3.45
N LYS A 163 -13.52 -9.29 4.56
CA LYS A 163 -14.12 -9.44 5.89
C LYS A 163 -15.44 -8.67 5.94
N GLY A 164 -16.50 -9.37 6.31
CA GLY A 164 -17.83 -8.77 6.42
C GLY A 164 -18.32 -8.23 5.07
N SER A 165 -18.48 -6.92 4.96
CA SER A 165 -18.96 -6.20 3.77
C SER A 165 -17.91 -5.21 3.22
N GLU A 166 -16.63 -5.54 3.33
CA GLU A 166 -15.53 -4.78 2.72
C GLU A 166 -15.63 -4.78 1.19
N ILE A 167 -15.39 -3.62 0.58
CA ILE A 167 -15.25 -3.42 -0.86
C ILE A 167 -13.76 -3.37 -1.19
N GLY A 168 -13.35 -3.98 -2.30
CA GLY A 168 -11.96 -4.05 -2.73
C GLY A 168 -11.34 -5.44 -2.56
N SER A 169 -12.14 -6.45 -2.19
CA SER A 169 -11.70 -7.84 -2.10
C SER A 169 -11.65 -8.56 -3.45
N ARG A 170 -12.10 -7.91 -4.52
CA ARG A 170 -12.00 -8.36 -5.91
C ARG A 170 -11.42 -7.27 -6.79
N PHE A 171 -10.61 -7.65 -7.75
CA PHE A 171 -10.00 -6.69 -8.68
C PHE A 171 -11.03 -5.92 -9.48
N GLU A 172 -12.16 -6.55 -9.83
CA GLU A 172 -13.26 -5.89 -10.54
C GLU A 172 -13.92 -4.78 -9.71
N GLU A 173 -13.99 -4.93 -8.38
CA GLU A 173 -14.51 -3.89 -7.49
C GLU A 173 -13.59 -2.66 -7.51
N LEU A 174 -12.27 -2.86 -7.41
CA LEU A 174 -11.28 -1.80 -7.52
C LEU A 174 -11.30 -1.16 -8.91
N ARG A 175 -11.40 -1.97 -9.96
CA ARG A 175 -11.51 -1.50 -11.34
C ARG A 175 -12.74 -0.63 -11.52
N GLN A 176 -13.90 -1.06 -11.03
CA GLN A 176 -15.14 -0.30 -11.11
C GLN A 176 -15.01 1.07 -10.41
N ILE A 177 -14.37 1.12 -9.23
CA ILE A 177 -14.10 2.37 -8.55
C ILE A 177 -13.21 3.26 -9.41
N ILE A 178 -12.07 2.73 -9.89
CA ILE A 178 -11.10 3.48 -10.68
C ILE A 178 -11.75 4.07 -11.96
N ASP A 179 -12.57 3.30 -12.65
CA ASP A 179 -13.23 3.73 -13.89
C ASP A 179 -14.25 4.84 -13.65
N GLY A 180 -14.87 4.88 -12.46
CA GLY A 180 -15.80 5.92 -12.07
C GLY A 180 -15.14 7.24 -11.65
N ILE A 181 -13.81 7.28 -11.49
CA ILE A 181 -13.09 8.48 -11.06
C ILE A 181 -12.69 9.33 -12.26
N VAL A 182 -13.08 10.61 -12.25
CA VAL A 182 -12.81 11.59 -13.33
C VAL A 182 -11.31 11.74 -13.60
N PHE A 183 -10.53 11.89 -12.54
CA PHE A 183 -9.07 12.00 -12.61
C PHE A 183 -8.39 10.67 -12.23
N ASN A 184 -8.81 9.59 -12.84
CA ASN A 184 -8.36 8.25 -12.49
C ASN A 184 -6.85 8.00 -12.70
N SER A 185 -6.16 8.85 -13.46
CA SER A 185 -4.70 8.85 -13.55
C SER A 185 -4.00 9.17 -12.21
N LYS A 186 -4.73 9.75 -11.26
CA LYS A 186 -4.28 10.06 -9.89
C LYS A 186 -4.57 8.92 -8.90
N VAL A 187 -5.10 7.80 -9.39
CA VAL A 187 -5.48 6.65 -8.55
C VAL A 187 -4.66 5.43 -8.94
N GLY A 188 -4.10 4.77 -7.94
CA GLY A 188 -3.40 3.49 -8.05
C GLY A 188 -3.96 2.46 -7.08
N VAL A 189 -3.24 1.38 -6.91
CA VAL A 189 -3.57 0.28 -5.99
C VAL A 189 -2.40 0.02 -5.07
N CYS A 190 -2.69 -0.26 -3.81
CA CYS A 190 -1.79 -0.91 -2.86
C CYS A 190 -2.24 -2.36 -2.69
N MET A 191 -1.34 -3.30 -2.92
CA MET A 191 -1.63 -4.73 -2.76
C MET A 191 -1.19 -5.17 -1.36
N ASP A 192 -2.10 -5.68 -0.55
CA ASP A 192 -1.77 -6.32 0.72
C ASP A 192 -1.78 -7.85 0.56
N LEU A 193 -0.67 -8.51 0.90
CA LEU A 193 -0.51 -9.95 0.70
C LEU A 193 -1.43 -10.76 1.60
N CYS A 194 -1.58 -10.35 2.86
CA CYS A 194 -2.50 -10.99 3.80
C CYS A 194 -3.94 -10.89 3.31
N HIS A 195 -4.34 -9.71 2.81
CA HIS A 195 -5.67 -9.47 2.26
C HIS A 195 -5.92 -10.27 0.98
N MET A 196 -4.97 -10.31 0.06
CA MET A 196 -5.04 -11.10 -1.17
C MET A 196 -5.26 -12.57 -0.85
N PHE A 197 -4.40 -13.16 -0.01
CA PHE A 197 -4.49 -14.54 0.41
C PHE A 197 -5.81 -14.84 1.13
N SER A 198 -6.22 -13.97 2.03
CA SER A 198 -7.48 -14.09 2.77
C SER A 198 -8.72 -13.91 1.89
N SER A 199 -8.64 -13.15 0.80
CA SER A 199 -9.76 -12.96 -0.14
C SER A 199 -9.88 -14.06 -1.19
N GLY A 200 -8.89 -14.96 -1.27
CA GLY A 200 -8.90 -16.14 -2.14
C GLY A 200 -8.09 -16.00 -3.41
N TYR A 201 -7.13 -15.06 -3.46
CA TYR A 201 -6.08 -15.02 -4.47
C TYR A 201 -4.90 -15.86 -3.99
N ASP A 202 -4.62 -16.97 -4.66
CA ASP A 202 -3.56 -17.92 -4.27
C ASP A 202 -2.19 -17.42 -4.73
N ILE A 203 -1.66 -16.45 -4.00
CA ILE A 203 -0.32 -15.89 -4.22
C ILE A 203 0.82 -16.83 -3.81
N VAL A 204 0.50 -17.98 -3.18
CA VAL A 204 1.49 -18.97 -2.74
C VAL A 204 1.78 -19.99 -3.84
N HIS A 205 0.74 -20.51 -4.51
CA HIS A 205 0.90 -21.56 -5.52
C HIS A 205 0.63 -21.10 -6.94
N HIS A 206 -0.04 -19.96 -7.13
CA HIS A 206 -0.51 -19.45 -8.42
C HIS A 206 -0.22 -17.96 -8.61
N LEU A 207 0.96 -17.50 -8.16
CA LEU A 207 1.34 -16.07 -8.20
C LEU A 207 1.24 -15.50 -9.62
N GLU A 208 1.73 -16.23 -10.63
CA GLU A 208 1.72 -15.76 -12.03
C GLU A 208 0.28 -15.57 -12.54
N ASP A 209 -0.62 -16.51 -12.25
CA ASP A 209 -2.03 -16.41 -12.65
C ASP A 209 -2.71 -15.21 -11.98
N VAL A 210 -2.43 -14.99 -10.69
CA VAL A 210 -2.96 -13.85 -9.93
C VAL A 210 -2.44 -12.52 -10.49
N MET A 211 -1.15 -12.43 -10.81
CA MET A 211 -0.58 -11.20 -11.38
C MET A 211 -1.07 -10.94 -12.80
N ASN A 212 -1.28 -11.99 -13.60
CA ASN A 212 -1.89 -11.88 -14.92
C ASN A 212 -3.35 -11.39 -14.83
N GLU A 213 -4.14 -11.92 -13.88
CA GLU A 213 -5.51 -11.43 -13.62
C GLU A 213 -5.49 -9.96 -13.19
N PHE A 214 -4.59 -9.59 -12.26
CA PHE A 214 -4.43 -8.19 -11.85
C PHE A 214 -4.12 -7.28 -13.04
N ASP A 215 -3.18 -7.66 -13.90
CA ASP A 215 -2.81 -6.86 -15.08
C ASP A 215 -3.97 -6.74 -16.08
N GLN A 216 -4.71 -7.82 -16.33
CA GLN A 216 -5.87 -7.80 -17.23
C GLN A 216 -7.01 -6.94 -16.71
N VAL A 217 -7.31 -7.00 -15.42
CA VAL A 217 -8.45 -6.31 -14.83
C VAL A 217 -8.11 -4.85 -14.49
N ILE A 218 -6.99 -4.60 -13.82
CA ILE A 218 -6.62 -3.29 -13.28
C ILE A 218 -5.54 -2.60 -14.12
N GLY A 219 -4.53 -3.38 -14.55
CA GLY A 219 -3.31 -2.92 -15.19
C GLY A 219 -2.16 -2.79 -14.20
N ILE A 220 -1.05 -3.49 -14.49
CA ILE A 220 0.12 -3.56 -13.60
C ILE A 220 0.70 -2.19 -13.26
N ASN A 221 0.62 -1.23 -14.18
CA ASN A 221 1.10 0.14 -14.00
C ASN A 221 0.36 0.92 -12.91
N ARG A 222 -0.79 0.45 -12.46
CA ARG A 222 -1.56 1.05 -11.36
C ARG A 222 -1.11 0.55 -10.00
N LEU A 223 -0.38 -0.54 -9.91
CA LEU A 223 0.21 -1.01 -8.67
C LEU A 223 1.37 -0.08 -8.26
N LYS A 224 1.31 0.49 -7.06
CA LYS A 224 2.24 1.53 -6.60
C LYS A 224 2.94 1.18 -5.29
N GLY A 225 2.41 0.25 -4.53
CA GLY A 225 2.98 -0.17 -3.26
C GLY A 225 2.42 -1.51 -2.83
N ILE A 226 3.14 -2.17 -1.94
CA ILE A 226 2.78 -3.50 -1.44
C ILE A 226 2.89 -3.49 0.08
N HIS A 227 1.80 -3.85 0.76
CA HIS A 227 1.84 -4.22 2.17
C HIS A 227 2.35 -5.67 2.27
N LEU A 228 3.53 -5.80 2.84
CA LEU A 228 4.23 -7.07 2.93
C LEU A 228 3.92 -7.72 4.28
N ASN A 229 2.84 -8.49 4.32
CA ASN A 229 2.33 -9.13 5.53
C ASN A 229 2.14 -10.61 5.31
N ASP A 230 2.52 -11.45 6.29
CA ASP A 230 2.09 -12.84 6.32
C ASP A 230 0.70 -12.96 6.98
N SER A 231 0.02 -14.07 6.82
CA SER A 231 -1.33 -14.26 7.33
C SER A 231 -1.39 -15.31 8.44
N LYS A 232 -1.97 -14.95 9.60
CA LYS A 232 -2.26 -15.91 10.68
C LYS A 232 -3.34 -16.93 10.30
N ASN A 233 -4.11 -16.66 9.26
CA ASN A 233 -5.23 -17.47 8.85
C ASN A 233 -4.98 -18.13 7.50
N GLY A 234 -5.57 -19.29 7.30
CA GLY A 234 -5.44 -20.01 6.05
C GLY A 234 -6.09 -19.31 4.86
N PHE A 235 -5.79 -19.82 3.68
CA PHE A 235 -6.31 -19.35 2.39
C PHE A 235 -7.84 -19.16 2.40
N ASN A 236 -8.29 -18.07 1.77
CA ASN A 236 -9.72 -17.73 1.61
C ASN A 236 -10.51 -17.59 2.92
N SER A 237 -9.82 -17.22 4.01
CA SER A 237 -10.41 -17.15 5.37
C SER A 237 -11.31 -15.94 5.59
N LYS A 238 -11.23 -14.91 4.77
CA LYS A 238 -11.92 -13.61 4.95
C LYS A 238 -11.58 -12.94 6.28
N LYS A 239 -10.32 -13.08 6.71
CA LYS A 239 -9.82 -12.51 7.96
C LYS A 239 -8.58 -11.68 7.70
N ASP A 240 -8.55 -10.53 8.35
CA ASP A 240 -7.43 -9.61 8.36
C ASP A 240 -6.69 -9.76 9.69
N ASN A 241 -5.63 -10.59 9.70
CA ASN A 241 -4.77 -10.81 10.85
C ASN A 241 -3.35 -11.08 10.38
N HIS A 242 -2.51 -10.08 10.48
CA HIS A 242 -1.11 -10.14 10.05
C HIS A 242 -0.26 -11.02 10.99
N ALA A 243 0.65 -11.78 10.41
CA ALA A 243 1.72 -12.51 11.07
C ALA A 243 3.08 -11.93 10.65
N PRO A 244 4.15 -12.14 11.43
CA PRO A 244 5.51 -11.90 10.97
C PRO A 244 5.82 -12.72 9.72
N ILE A 245 6.68 -12.19 8.84
CA ILE A 245 7.03 -12.86 7.59
C ILE A 245 7.67 -14.23 7.84
N GLY A 246 7.07 -15.26 7.25
CA GLY A 246 7.50 -16.65 7.39
C GLY A 246 6.91 -17.39 8.60
N GLU A 247 6.10 -16.72 9.42
CA GLU A 247 5.44 -17.32 10.59
C GLU A 247 3.94 -17.58 10.37
N GLY A 248 3.42 -17.23 9.21
CA GLY A 248 2.02 -17.42 8.82
C GLY A 248 1.83 -18.48 7.73
N HIS A 249 0.69 -18.40 7.07
CA HIS A 249 0.28 -19.37 6.05
C HIS A 249 0.74 -19.00 4.62
N ILE A 250 1.26 -17.78 4.40
CA ILE A 250 1.87 -17.38 3.12
C ILE A 250 3.31 -17.90 3.08
N GLY A 251 4.08 -17.66 4.13
CA GLY A 251 5.44 -18.13 4.31
C GLY A 251 6.48 -17.28 3.58
N LEU A 252 7.74 -17.47 3.99
CA LEU A 252 8.86 -16.69 3.48
C LEU A 252 9.12 -16.91 1.99
N GLU A 253 9.01 -18.15 1.52
CA GLU A 253 9.30 -18.49 0.11
C GLU A 253 8.38 -17.76 -0.87
N ALA A 254 7.07 -17.80 -0.63
CA ALA A 254 6.09 -17.09 -1.47
C ALA A 254 6.27 -15.57 -1.39
N THR A 255 6.60 -15.04 -0.21
CA THR A 255 6.92 -13.63 -0.02
C THR A 255 8.13 -13.20 -0.88
N LEU A 256 9.21 -14.00 -0.87
CA LEU A 256 10.40 -13.71 -1.68
C LEU A 256 10.12 -13.82 -3.17
N GLN A 257 9.39 -14.84 -3.62
CA GLN A 257 8.99 -15.01 -5.02
C GLN A 257 8.21 -13.78 -5.52
N LEU A 258 7.30 -13.23 -4.71
CA LEU A 258 6.57 -12.01 -5.05
C LEU A 258 7.51 -10.80 -5.11
N MET A 259 8.42 -10.64 -4.15
CA MET A 259 9.37 -9.52 -4.17
C MET A 259 10.32 -9.54 -5.36
N GLU A 260 10.67 -10.74 -5.86
CA GLU A 260 11.51 -10.94 -7.05
C GLU A 260 10.72 -10.89 -8.36
N TYR A 261 9.37 -10.82 -8.30
CA TYR A 261 8.56 -10.75 -9.51
C TYR A 261 8.92 -9.51 -10.34
N PRO A 262 9.26 -9.64 -11.64
CA PRO A 262 9.91 -8.58 -12.40
C PRO A 262 9.21 -7.23 -12.39
N GLN A 263 7.87 -7.24 -12.40
CA GLN A 263 7.07 -6.01 -12.38
C GLN A 263 6.93 -5.38 -10.98
N LEU A 264 7.29 -6.12 -9.92
CA LEU A 264 7.11 -5.70 -8.53
C LEU A 264 8.41 -5.28 -7.85
N CYS A 265 9.55 -5.80 -8.29
CA CYS A 265 10.85 -5.63 -7.61
C CYS A 265 11.29 -4.17 -7.40
N SER A 266 10.77 -3.22 -8.20
CA SER A 266 11.04 -1.79 -8.04
C SER A 266 10.04 -1.03 -7.17
N LEU A 267 8.94 -1.69 -6.76
CA LEU A 267 7.93 -1.07 -5.92
C LEU A 267 8.39 -0.98 -4.46
N PRO A 268 7.82 -0.05 -3.69
CA PRO A 268 8.03 -0.01 -2.25
C PRO A 268 7.20 -1.09 -1.54
N PHE A 269 7.83 -1.76 -0.59
CA PHE A 269 7.24 -2.77 0.30
C PHE A 269 7.16 -2.23 1.72
N TYR A 270 5.99 -2.28 2.34
CA TYR A 270 5.72 -1.76 3.66
C TYR A 270 5.27 -2.90 4.58
N LEU A 271 6.06 -3.20 5.60
CA LEU A 271 5.74 -4.19 6.64
C LEU A 271 4.72 -3.59 7.62
N GLU A 272 3.63 -4.28 7.84
CA GLU A 272 2.64 -3.99 8.87
C GLU A 272 2.54 -5.16 9.87
N THR A 273 3.59 -5.94 9.95
CA THR A 273 3.70 -7.09 10.85
C THR A 273 3.63 -6.65 12.31
N PRO A 274 3.06 -7.47 13.21
CA PRO A 274 2.83 -7.10 14.60
C PRO A 274 4.11 -7.20 15.45
N LEU A 275 5.17 -6.53 15.00
CA LEU A 275 6.49 -6.54 15.65
C LEU A 275 6.85 -5.14 16.17
N GLU A 276 7.78 -5.11 17.11
CA GLU A 276 8.44 -3.89 17.58
C GLU A 276 9.71 -3.62 16.74
N ASP A 277 10.34 -2.47 16.96
CA ASP A 277 11.48 -1.97 16.19
C ASP A 277 12.57 -3.04 15.93
N GLU A 278 12.95 -3.82 16.95
CA GLU A 278 13.98 -4.85 16.79
C GLU A 278 13.50 -6.04 15.94
N GLY A 279 12.24 -6.45 16.06
CA GLY A 279 11.65 -7.47 15.19
C GLY A 279 11.61 -7.01 13.74
N HIS A 280 11.20 -5.78 13.48
CA HIS A 280 11.21 -5.20 12.13
C HIS A 280 12.65 -5.10 11.57
N ARG A 281 13.65 -4.79 12.39
CA ARG A 281 15.06 -4.83 11.96
C ARG A 281 15.45 -6.22 11.45
N GLN A 282 15.11 -7.25 12.23
CA GLN A 282 15.39 -8.64 11.87
C GLN A 282 14.65 -9.08 10.60
N GLU A 283 13.40 -8.70 10.45
CA GLU A 283 12.61 -8.96 9.23
C GLU A 283 13.24 -8.30 8.00
N ILE A 284 13.54 -7.00 8.06
CA ILE A 284 14.19 -6.29 6.94
C ILE A 284 15.53 -6.95 6.59
N GLN A 285 16.33 -7.32 7.59
CA GLN A 285 17.61 -7.98 7.37
C GLN A 285 17.45 -9.36 6.75
N MET A 286 16.48 -10.15 7.24
CA MET A 286 16.16 -11.48 6.71
C MET A 286 15.76 -11.39 5.23
N LEU A 287 14.84 -10.48 4.88
CA LEU A 287 14.40 -10.27 3.50
C LEU A 287 15.58 -9.89 2.60
N LYS A 288 16.37 -8.88 3.00
CA LYS A 288 17.54 -8.44 2.22
C LYS A 288 18.59 -9.53 2.02
N CYS A 289 18.87 -10.35 3.05
CA CYS A 289 19.83 -11.43 2.94
C CYS A 289 19.36 -12.55 2.00
N ASN A 290 18.06 -12.79 1.89
CA ASN A 290 17.54 -13.80 0.97
C ASN A 290 17.43 -13.31 -0.46
N LEU A 291 17.15 -12.04 -0.70
CA LEU A 291 17.09 -11.40 -2.03
C LEU A 291 18.47 -11.15 -2.68
N GLN A 292 19.57 -11.34 -1.95
CA GLN A 292 20.94 -11.17 -2.47
C GLN A 292 21.59 -12.48 -2.89
N LYS A 293 20.90 -13.61 -2.76
CA LYS A 293 21.40 -14.94 -3.16
C LYS A 293 21.11 -15.24 -4.61
#